data_2867cde927a40ee9fb10f7636199aa56
#
_entry.id   2867cde927a40ee9fb10f7636199aa56
#
_cell.length_a   1.000
_cell.length_b   1.000
_cell.length_c   1.000
_cell.angle_alpha   90.00
_cell.angle_beta   90.00
_cell.angle_gamma   90.00
#
_symmetry.space_group_name_H-M   'P 1'
#
loop_
_entity.id
_entity.type
_entity.pdbx_description
1 polymer ?
#
loop_
_entity_poly.entity_id
_entity_poly.type
_entity_poly.pdbx_seq_one_letter_code
_entity_poly.pdbx_strand_id
1 'polypeptide(L)'
;QYAIRYTPAGLLVKERRVSGASVVLKAAGNLMDATTTEDASNVVNSVAIYDKNGNFLRRLGDAASQELVGVMEAHVTQNDHSDVTDQANRLLEDGKQQRTVTVHVLGDLALITGETVVVREQKTGLEGIFWIDADVHTWKNHNYDTMLTLNCRNVAATASAGSEME
;
A
#
# COMPACT_ATOMS: atom_id res chain seq x y z
N GLN A 1 -8.33 7.12 5.34
CA GLN A 1 -7.47 6.17 6.08
C GLN A 1 -7.01 6.80 7.38
N TYR A 2 -6.82 5.98 8.43
CA TYR A 2 -6.36 6.41 9.74
C TYR A 2 -5.06 5.69 10.09
N ALA A 3 -4.15 6.39 10.76
CA ALA A 3 -3.00 5.82 11.45
C ALA A 3 -3.35 5.67 12.94
N ILE A 4 -2.92 4.58 13.55
CA ILE A 4 -3.15 4.27 14.96
C ILE A 4 -1.80 4.01 15.61
N ARG A 5 -1.50 4.71 16.71
CA ARG A 5 -0.27 4.48 17.47
C ARG A 5 -0.48 4.70 18.96
N TYR A 6 0.33 4.03 19.77
CA TYR A 6 0.42 4.32 21.21
C TYR A 6 1.40 5.45 21.48
N THR A 7 1.01 6.35 22.36
CA THR A 7 1.82 7.45 22.86
C THR A 7 1.83 7.40 24.39
N PRO A 8 2.73 8.12 25.10
CA PRO A 8 2.67 8.22 26.55
C PRO A 8 1.32 8.75 27.09
N ALA A 9 0.57 9.49 26.26
CA ALA A 9 -0.75 10.01 26.60
C ALA A 9 -1.90 9.02 26.27
N GLY A 10 -1.61 7.86 25.69
CA GLY A 10 -2.58 6.83 25.30
C GLY A 10 -2.63 6.54 23.80
N LEU A 11 -3.74 5.94 23.35
CA LEU A 11 -3.96 5.59 21.96
C LEU A 11 -4.27 6.84 21.14
N LEU A 12 -3.44 7.12 20.13
CA LEU A 12 -3.67 8.19 19.16
C LEU A 12 -4.24 7.58 17.87
N VAL A 13 -5.40 8.08 17.46
CA VAL A 13 -5.99 7.80 16.13
C VAL A 13 -5.94 9.10 15.33
N LYS A 14 -5.16 9.12 14.26
CA LYS A 14 -4.93 10.30 13.41
C LYS A 14 -5.38 9.99 11.98
N GLU A 15 -6.16 10.89 11.38
CA GLU A 15 -6.43 10.81 9.95
C GLU A 15 -5.14 11.01 9.15
N ARG A 16 -4.88 10.12 8.19
CA ARG A 16 -3.75 10.28 7.26
C ARG A 16 -4.04 11.46 6.33
N ARG A 17 -3.40 12.57 6.58
CA ARG A 17 -3.43 13.75 5.71
C ARG A 17 -2.05 13.94 5.09
N VAL A 18 -2.02 14.37 3.84
CA VAL A 18 -0.79 14.82 3.19
C VAL A 18 -0.40 16.14 3.86
N SER A 19 0.32 16.08 4.95
CA SER A 19 1.06 17.23 5.48
C SER A 19 2.45 17.18 4.85
N GLY A 20 3.04 18.31 4.48
CA GLY A 20 4.35 18.33 3.85
C GLY A 20 5.33 17.41 4.60
N ALA A 21 5.95 16.47 3.88
CA ALA A 21 6.88 15.53 4.47
C ALA A 21 8.07 16.28 5.03
N SER A 22 8.36 16.07 6.31
CA SER A 22 9.46 16.76 7.02
C SER A 22 10.82 16.17 6.69
N VAL A 23 10.89 14.92 6.23
CA VAL A 23 12.14 14.21 5.95
C VAL A 23 12.21 13.80 4.49
N VAL A 24 13.38 14.01 3.89
CA VAL A 24 13.71 13.60 2.52
C VAL A 24 14.78 12.51 2.58
N LEU A 25 14.47 11.33 2.07
CA LEU A 25 15.40 10.21 1.94
C LEU A 25 16.09 10.26 0.59
N LYS A 26 17.43 10.24 0.61
CA LYS A 26 18.28 10.33 -0.60
C LYS A 26 19.38 9.28 -0.52
N ALA A 27 19.66 8.60 -1.64
CA ALA A 27 20.74 7.61 -1.76
C ALA A 27 22.13 8.17 -1.40
N ALA A 28 22.39 9.43 -1.66
CA ALA A 28 23.67 10.08 -1.33
C ALA A 28 23.68 10.75 0.07
N GLY A 29 22.74 10.41 0.94
CA GLY A 29 22.57 11.06 2.24
C GLY A 29 22.21 10.09 3.35
N ASN A 30 20.94 10.04 3.67
CA ASN A 30 20.40 9.29 4.81
C ASN A 30 19.75 7.95 4.44
N LEU A 31 19.59 7.64 3.16
CA LEU A 31 19.09 6.34 2.69
C LEU A 31 20.27 5.38 2.55
N MET A 32 20.23 4.29 3.31
CA MET A 32 21.28 3.24 3.32
C MET A 32 20.95 2.14 2.33
N ASP A 33 19.69 1.70 2.30
CA ASP A 33 19.22 0.65 1.41
C ASP A 33 17.72 0.84 1.11
N ALA A 34 17.30 0.35 -0.07
CA ALA A 34 15.90 0.33 -0.48
C ALA A 34 15.58 -0.98 -1.20
N THR A 35 14.64 -1.72 -0.70
CA THR A 35 14.19 -2.99 -1.25
C THR A 35 12.72 -2.89 -1.63
N THR A 36 12.40 -3.33 -2.85
CA THR A 36 11.02 -3.49 -3.30
C THR A 36 10.74 -4.98 -3.46
N THR A 37 9.72 -5.47 -2.78
CA THR A 37 9.23 -6.84 -2.92
C THR A 37 7.84 -6.81 -3.53
N GLU A 38 7.67 -7.56 -4.60
CA GLU A 38 6.37 -7.76 -5.25
C GLU A 38 5.91 -9.20 -4.98
N ASP A 39 4.72 -9.33 -4.40
CA ASP A 39 4.12 -10.61 -4.05
C ASP A 39 2.83 -10.81 -4.87
N ALA A 40 2.82 -11.86 -5.66
CA ALA A 40 1.68 -12.27 -6.47
C ALA A 40 1.02 -13.57 -5.97
N SER A 41 1.42 -14.09 -4.80
CA SER A 41 0.95 -15.39 -4.29
C SER A 41 -0.57 -15.41 -4.01
N ASN A 42 -1.16 -14.27 -3.69
CA ASN A 42 -2.59 -14.13 -3.37
C ASN A 42 -3.34 -13.26 -4.37
N VAL A 43 -2.83 -13.14 -5.61
CA VAL A 43 -3.51 -12.35 -6.64
C VAL A 43 -4.83 -13.00 -6.99
N VAL A 44 -5.90 -12.18 -7.01
CA VAL A 44 -7.20 -12.50 -7.60
C VAL A 44 -7.50 -11.42 -8.63
N ASN A 45 -7.48 -11.77 -9.91
CA ASN A 45 -7.73 -10.84 -11.00
C ASN A 45 -8.92 -11.25 -11.88
N SER A 46 -9.61 -12.30 -11.47
CA SER A 46 -10.85 -12.78 -12.06
C SER A 46 -11.77 -13.29 -10.98
N VAL A 47 -13.04 -12.92 -11.02
CA VAL A 47 -14.07 -13.46 -10.11
C VAL A 47 -15.24 -13.95 -10.93
N ALA A 48 -15.46 -15.26 -10.90
CA ALA A 48 -16.61 -15.90 -11.52
C ALA A 48 -17.80 -15.93 -10.53
N ILE A 49 -18.96 -15.52 -10.98
CA ILE A 49 -20.18 -15.50 -10.18
C ILE A 49 -21.11 -16.60 -10.68
N TYR A 50 -21.53 -17.45 -9.77
CA TYR A 50 -22.44 -18.58 -9.98
C TYR A 50 -23.74 -18.40 -9.22
N ASP A 51 -24.84 -18.99 -9.69
CA ASP A 51 -26.08 -19.10 -8.92
C ASP A 51 -25.97 -20.19 -7.84
N LYS A 52 -27.02 -20.33 -7.01
CA LYS A 52 -27.10 -21.35 -5.97
C LYS A 52 -27.12 -22.81 -6.52
N ASN A 53 -27.39 -22.99 -7.81
CA ASN A 53 -27.43 -24.29 -8.48
C ASN A 53 -26.10 -24.62 -9.18
N GLY A 54 -25.10 -23.71 -9.11
CA GLY A 54 -23.81 -23.86 -9.74
C GLY A 54 -23.76 -23.42 -11.20
N ASN A 55 -24.81 -22.75 -11.72
CA ASN A 55 -24.77 -22.23 -13.09
C ASN A 55 -23.98 -20.92 -13.12
N PHE A 56 -23.12 -20.78 -14.12
CA PHE A 56 -22.37 -19.57 -14.36
C PHE A 56 -23.28 -18.40 -14.75
N LEU A 57 -23.18 -17.28 -14.05
CA LEU A 57 -23.94 -16.07 -14.33
C LEU A 57 -23.09 -15.04 -15.09
N ARG A 58 -21.95 -14.65 -14.53
CA ARG A 58 -21.08 -13.61 -15.11
C ARG A 58 -19.68 -13.69 -14.51
N ARG A 59 -18.75 -12.95 -15.13
CA ARG A 59 -17.37 -12.79 -14.65
C ARG A 59 -17.02 -11.32 -14.54
N LEU A 60 -16.31 -10.93 -13.48
CA LEU A 60 -15.66 -9.65 -13.33
C LEU A 60 -14.15 -9.89 -13.34
N GLY A 61 -13.36 -8.98 -13.89
CA GLY A 61 -11.92 -9.17 -13.92
C GLY A 61 -11.15 -7.90 -14.28
N ASP A 62 -9.86 -7.93 -13.95
CA ASP A 62 -8.87 -6.92 -14.31
C ASP A 62 -8.01 -7.44 -15.48
N ALA A 63 -8.34 -7.00 -16.68
CA ALA A 63 -7.67 -7.46 -17.91
C ALA A 63 -6.16 -7.13 -17.91
N ALA A 64 -5.76 -5.98 -17.38
CA ALA A 64 -4.35 -5.58 -17.32
C ALA A 64 -3.55 -6.50 -16.40
N SER A 65 -4.11 -6.85 -15.23
CA SER A 65 -3.49 -7.82 -14.32
C SER A 65 -3.44 -9.22 -14.93
N GLN A 66 -4.50 -9.65 -15.64
CA GLN A 66 -4.52 -10.97 -16.30
C GLN A 66 -3.47 -11.09 -17.41
N GLU A 67 -3.20 -10.03 -18.13
CA GLU A 67 -2.14 -10.00 -19.16
C GLU A 67 -0.75 -10.14 -18.54
N LEU A 68 -0.55 -9.55 -17.36
CA LEU A 68 0.75 -9.53 -16.69
C LEU A 68 1.09 -10.84 -15.97
N VAL A 69 0.15 -11.41 -15.23
CA VAL A 69 0.41 -12.56 -14.32
C VAL A 69 -0.43 -13.81 -14.65
N GLY A 70 -1.21 -13.78 -15.72
CA GLY A 70 -2.17 -14.84 -16.05
C GLY A 70 -3.49 -14.69 -15.26
N VAL A 71 -4.43 -15.61 -15.54
CA VAL A 71 -5.75 -15.59 -14.89
C VAL A 71 -5.69 -16.29 -13.54
N MET A 72 -5.95 -15.55 -12.49
CA MET A 72 -6.08 -16.03 -11.10
C MET A 72 -7.52 -15.85 -10.65
N GLU A 73 -8.31 -16.93 -10.72
CA GLU A 73 -9.75 -16.85 -10.55
C GLU A 73 -10.20 -17.26 -9.14
N ALA A 74 -11.03 -16.42 -8.54
CA ALA A 74 -11.87 -16.74 -7.41
C ALA A 74 -13.33 -16.89 -7.86
N HIS A 75 -14.19 -17.47 -7.02
CA HIS A 75 -15.61 -17.60 -7.31
C HIS A 75 -16.49 -17.17 -6.15
N VAL A 76 -17.65 -16.63 -6.48
CA VAL A 76 -18.68 -16.20 -5.53
C VAL A 76 -20.02 -16.79 -5.94
N THR A 77 -20.81 -17.22 -4.97
CA THR A 77 -22.16 -17.73 -5.20
C THR A 77 -23.19 -16.65 -4.87
N GLN A 78 -24.04 -16.34 -5.83
CA GLN A 78 -25.16 -15.43 -5.69
C GLN A 78 -26.42 -16.18 -5.28
N ASN A 79 -27.03 -15.79 -4.17
CA ASN A 79 -28.34 -16.27 -3.75
C ASN A 79 -29.46 -15.44 -4.39
N ASP A 80 -30.68 -15.97 -4.45
CA ASP A 80 -31.83 -15.44 -5.23
C ASP A 80 -32.17 -13.96 -5.02
N HIS A 81 -31.72 -13.33 -3.93
CA HIS A 81 -32.08 -11.94 -3.57
C HIS A 81 -30.87 -11.07 -3.23
N SER A 82 -29.65 -11.50 -3.54
CA SER A 82 -28.44 -10.75 -3.20
C SER A 82 -27.65 -10.39 -4.46
N ASP A 83 -27.32 -9.11 -4.63
CA ASP A 83 -26.29 -8.71 -5.59
C ASP A 83 -24.91 -8.87 -4.92
N VAL A 84 -24.07 -9.72 -5.49
CA VAL A 84 -22.71 -9.99 -5.00
C VAL A 84 -21.64 -9.20 -5.75
N THR A 85 -22.03 -8.18 -6.53
CA THR A 85 -21.10 -7.36 -7.29
C THR A 85 -20.09 -6.66 -6.39
N ASP A 86 -20.53 -6.11 -5.27
CA ASP A 86 -19.65 -5.46 -4.30
C ASP A 86 -18.68 -6.45 -3.65
N GLN A 87 -19.13 -7.68 -3.38
CA GLN A 87 -18.26 -8.74 -2.86
C GLN A 87 -17.20 -9.14 -3.88
N ALA A 88 -17.59 -9.30 -5.14
CA ALA A 88 -16.66 -9.63 -6.22
C ALA A 88 -15.63 -8.49 -6.45
N ASN A 89 -16.08 -7.24 -6.42
CA ASN A 89 -15.18 -6.08 -6.53
C ASN A 89 -14.19 -5.99 -5.36
N ARG A 90 -14.64 -6.31 -4.13
CA ARG A 90 -13.72 -6.37 -2.97
C ARG A 90 -12.66 -7.46 -3.15
N LEU A 91 -13.03 -8.65 -3.63
CA LEU A 91 -12.06 -9.72 -3.91
C LEU A 91 -11.03 -9.29 -4.96
N LEU A 92 -11.43 -8.56 -6.01
CA LEU A 92 -10.50 -8.01 -7.00
C LEU A 92 -9.59 -6.93 -6.39
N GLU A 93 -10.12 -6.06 -5.53
CA GLU A 93 -9.31 -5.02 -4.87
C GLU A 93 -8.33 -5.61 -3.84
N ASP A 94 -8.79 -6.55 -3.02
CA ASP A 94 -7.97 -7.21 -2.00
C ASP A 94 -6.94 -8.17 -2.65
N GLY A 95 -7.29 -8.76 -3.80
CA GLY A 95 -6.45 -9.66 -4.56
C GLY A 95 -5.48 -8.97 -5.53
N LYS A 96 -5.32 -7.64 -5.47
CA LYS A 96 -4.28 -6.97 -6.26
C LYS A 96 -2.89 -7.39 -5.82
N GLN A 97 -1.96 -7.47 -6.79
CA GLN A 97 -0.56 -7.71 -6.51
C GLN A 97 -0.06 -6.77 -5.40
N GLN A 98 0.50 -7.34 -4.35
CA GLN A 98 1.02 -6.57 -3.23
C GLN A 98 2.46 -6.18 -3.50
N ARG A 99 2.73 -4.89 -3.40
CA ARG A 99 4.07 -4.33 -3.47
C ARG A 99 4.45 -3.76 -2.11
N THR A 100 5.43 -4.35 -1.49
CA THR A 100 6.01 -3.86 -0.23
C THR A 100 7.33 -3.16 -0.52
N VAL A 101 7.47 -1.94 -0.04
CA VAL A 101 8.69 -1.17 -0.14
C VAL A 101 9.27 -1.01 1.26
N THR A 102 10.47 -1.54 1.46
CA THR A 102 11.22 -1.37 2.71
C THR A 102 12.44 -0.53 2.46
N VAL A 103 12.66 0.49 3.29
CA VAL A 103 13.85 1.33 3.23
C VAL A 103 14.57 1.31 4.57
N HIS A 104 15.90 1.21 4.52
CA HIS A 104 16.78 1.31 5.67
C HIS A 104 17.52 2.64 5.63
N VAL A 105 17.42 3.41 6.69
CA VAL A 105 17.86 4.80 6.75
C VAL A 105 18.62 5.10 8.02
N LEU A 106 19.40 6.18 8.02
CA LEU A 106 19.96 6.73 9.25
C LEU A 106 18.82 7.11 10.19
N GLY A 107 19.01 6.86 11.48
CA GLY A 107 17.99 7.07 12.50
C GLY A 107 17.50 8.50 12.58
N ASP A 108 16.18 8.66 12.51
CA ASP A 108 15.49 9.95 12.69
C ASP A 108 14.16 9.71 13.39
N LEU A 109 13.97 10.36 14.52
CA LEU A 109 12.76 10.24 15.35
C LEU A 109 11.49 10.79 14.70
N ALA A 110 11.62 11.55 13.60
CA ALA A 110 10.48 12.03 12.83
C ALA A 110 9.90 10.95 11.89
N LEU A 111 10.64 9.86 11.65
CA LEU A 111 10.25 8.76 10.77
C LEU A 111 9.39 7.75 11.51
N ILE A 112 8.13 8.07 11.71
CA ILE A 112 7.18 7.24 12.48
C ILE A 112 5.93 6.90 11.67
N THR A 113 5.34 5.75 11.97
CA THR A 113 4.10 5.26 11.37
C THR A 113 3.00 6.32 11.36
N GLY A 114 2.38 6.48 10.20
CA GLY A 114 1.30 7.44 9.96
C GLY A 114 1.77 8.82 9.50
N GLU A 115 3.07 9.09 9.46
CA GLU A 115 3.64 10.28 8.86
C GLU A 115 4.03 10.02 7.40
N THR A 116 4.38 11.09 6.67
CA THR A 116 4.83 11.02 5.28
C THR A 116 6.34 11.25 5.17
N VAL A 117 6.93 10.62 4.16
CA VAL A 117 8.34 10.79 3.82
C VAL A 117 8.51 11.00 2.32
N VAL A 118 9.42 11.89 1.92
CA VAL A 118 9.83 12.01 0.52
C VAL A 118 10.97 11.03 0.27
N VAL A 119 10.85 10.19 -0.76
CA VAL A 119 11.93 9.31 -1.20
C VAL A 119 12.44 9.81 -2.57
N ARG A 120 13.75 9.84 -2.74
CA ARG A 120 14.45 10.15 -3.99
C ARG A 120 15.51 9.10 -4.23
N GLU A 121 15.10 7.97 -4.77
CA GLU A 121 15.96 6.83 -5.08
C GLU A 121 15.77 6.39 -6.53
N GLN A 122 16.71 6.78 -7.39
CA GLN A 122 16.61 6.55 -8.84
C GLN A 122 16.83 5.10 -9.25
N LYS A 123 17.66 4.33 -8.52
CA LYS A 123 17.99 2.95 -8.89
C LYS A 123 16.80 2.00 -8.78
N THR A 124 15.97 2.19 -7.76
CA THR A 124 14.76 1.41 -7.54
C THR A 124 13.51 2.06 -8.13
N GLY A 125 13.66 3.27 -8.71
CA GLY A 125 12.54 4.07 -9.21
C GLY A 125 11.60 4.58 -8.11
N LEU A 126 12.05 4.61 -6.87
CA LEU A 126 11.28 5.13 -5.74
C LEU A 126 11.43 6.65 -5.64
N GLU A 127 10.56 7.36 -6.35
CA GLU A 127 10.51 8.82 -6.30
C GLU A 127 9.09 9.28 -5.94
N GLY A 128 8.97 10.09 -4.88
CA GLY A 128 7.70 10.67 -4.48
C GLY A 128 7.51 10.80 -2.99
N ILE A 129 6.26 11.07 -2.59
CA ILE A 129 5.82 11.14 -1.21
C ILE A 129 5.11 9.83 -0.86
N PHE A 130 5.55 9.18 0.21
CA PHE A 130 5.00 7.90 0.66
C PHE A 130 4.52 8.01 2.11
N TRP A 131 3.50 7.23 2.45
CA TRP A 131 3.11 7.01 3.84
C TRP A 131 4.03 5.96 4.48
N ILE A 132 4.39 6.19 5.74
CA ILE A 132 5.06 5.19 6.57
C ILE A 132 3.97 4.30 7.18
N ASP A 133 3.93 3.03 6.78
CA ASP A 133 3.00 2.04 7.29
C ASP A 133 3.54 1.33 8.54
N ALA A 134 4.87 1.15 8.63
CA ALA A 134 5.55 0.64 9.82
C ALA A 134 6.95 1.24 9.95
N ASP A 135 7.41 1.39 11.17
CA ASP A 135 8.76 1.82 11.53
C ASP A 135 9.37 0.91 12.59
N VAL A 136 10.68 0.68 12.46
CA VAL A 136 11.49 -0.02 13.47
C VAL A 136 12.74 0.80 13.71
N HIS A 137 12.89 1.32 14.91
CA HIS A 137 14.03 2.10 15.36
C HIS A 137 15.02 1.23 16.13
N THR A 138 16.26 1.18 15.69
CA THR A 138 17.31 0.34 16.29
C THR A 138 18.46 1.19 16.81
N TRP A 139 18.80 1.05 18.09
CA TRP A 139 19.98 1.61 18.72
C TRP A 139 20.92 0.46 19.10
N LYS A 140 22.05 0.36 18.44
CA LYS A 140 23.02 -0.69 18.69
C LYS A 140 24.45 -0.19 18.44
N ASN A 141 25.37 -0.47 19.37
CA ASN A 141 26.80 -0.14 19.20
C ASN A 141 27.04 1.34 18.82
N HIS A 142 26.38 2.27 19.47
CA HIS A 142 26.43 3.72 19.21
C HIS A 142 25.88 4.14 17.83
N ASN A 143 25.27 3.22 17.09
CA ASN A 143 24.59 3.52 15.85
C ASN A 143 23.06 3.59 16.10
N TYR A 144 22.43 4.52 15.41
CA TYR A 144 20.98 4.63 15.35
C TYR A 144 20.53 4.56 13.91
N ASP A 145 19.70 3.59 13.58
CA ASP A 145 19.11 3.38 12.26
C ASP A 145 17.60 3.15 12.37
N THR A 146 16.91 3.36 11.27
CA THR A 146 15.48 3.16 11.17
C THR A 146 15.16 2.35 9.92
N MET A 147 14.35 1.31 10.08
CA MET A 147 13.77 0.56 8.97
C MET A 147 12.32 0.96 8.80
N LEU A 148 11.92 1.33 7.60
CA LEU A 148 10.57 1.77 7.28
C LEU A 148 9.92 0.83 6.27
N THR A 149 8.65 0.52 6.50
CA THR A 149 7.77 -0.05 5.48
C THR A 149 6.93 1.07 4.90
N LEU A 150 7.04 1.29 3.60
CA LEU A 150 6.36 2.37 2.90
C LEU A 150 5.15 1.83 2.15
N ASN A 151 4.07 2.62 2.16
CA ASN A 151 2.91 2.34 1.32
C ASN A 151 3.29 2.49 -0.15
N CYS A 152 2.97 1.50 -0.97
CA CYS A 152 3.31 1.47 -2.39
C CYS A 152 2.61 2.55 -3.23
N ARG A 153 1.61 3.24 -2.66
CA ARG A 153 0.92 4.34 -3.35
C ARG A 153 1.69 5.64 -3.13
N ASN A 154 2.17 6.22 -4.23
CA ASN A 154 2.75 7.56 -4.18
C ASN A 154 1.65 8.59 -3.89
N VAL A 155 1.72 9.22 -2.74
CA VAL A 155 0.70 10.16 -2.25
C VAL A 155 0.64 11.43 -3.11
N ALA A 156 1.76 11.83 -3.73
CA ALA A 156 1.80 13.00 -4.61
C ALA A 156 0.92 12.82 -5.87
N ALA A 157 0.80 11.58 -6.38
CA ALA A 157 -0.06 11.29 -7.52
C ALA A 157 -1.56 11.39 -7.18
N THR A 158 -1.94 11.16 -5.92
CA THR A 158 -3.32 11.30 -5.46
C THR A 158 -3.69 12.73 -5.06
N ALA A 159 -2.73 13.54 -4.64
CA ALA A 159 -2.96 14.95 -4.29
C ALA A 159 -3.21 15.85 -5.51
N SER A 160 -2.68 15.47 -6.69
CA SER A 160 -2.87 16.22 -7.94
C SER A 160 -4.29 16.11 -8.54
N ALA A 161 -5.08 15.14 -8.10
CA ALA A 161 -6.44 14.93 -8.60
C ALA A 161 -7.53 15.75 -7.88
N GLY A 162 -7.15 16.55 -6.88
CA GLY A 162 -8.10 17.27 -6.00
C GLY A 162 -8.10 18.79 -6.09
N SER A 163 -7.36 19.41 -7.01
CA SER A 163 -7.26 20.87 -7.12
C SER A 163 -7.94 21.44 -8.38
N GLU A 164 -9.18 21.06 -8.64
CA GLU A 164 -10.11 21.87 -9.42
C GLU A 164 -11.35 22.09 -8.57
N MET A 165 -11.31 23.10 -7.72
CA MET A 165 -12.50 23.82 -7.30
C MET A 165 -12.17 25.31 -7.29
N GLU A 166 -12.89 26.00 -8.17
CA GLU A 166 -13.03 27.44 -8.26
C GLU A 166 -13.25 28.12 -6.89
#